data_8d0134776cd2a51dcfd61047fb2c36ad
#
_entry.id   8d0134776cd2a51dcfd61047fb2c36ad
#
_cell.length_a   1.000
_cell.length_b   1.000
_cell.length_c   1.000
_cell.angle_alpha   90.00
_cell.angle_beta   90.00
_cell.angle_gamma   90.00
#
_symmetry.space_group_name_H-M   'P 1'
#
loop_
_entity.id
_entity.type
_entity.pdbx_description
1 polymer ?
#
loop_
_entity_poly.entity_id
_entity_poly.type
_entity_poly.pdbx_seq_one_letter_code
_entity_poly.pdbx_strand_id
1 'polypeptide(L)'
;MESVGDVLKRQPSRFHYQDLVQKIMKDPDVAAFVQQESLNQDELNRSISKFNQYITERDKFLRGDTDYIAKGYKPILVMNHGYADVSYEETPELIAAEKEAAIKKRLNLINFPSSLKNVSFLDVYRDDVQRLTVLKRMIEFVNDYPNNLKGLYLYGDFGVGKSFMVAGLSS
;
A
#
# COMPACT_ATOMS: atom_id res chain seq x y z
N MET A 1 -18.10 -20.41 -42.09
CA MET A 1 -17.31 -21.34 -41.27
C MET A 1 -15.85 -21.16 -41.69
N GLU A 2 -15.07 -20.48 -40.88
CA GLU A 2 -13.62 -20.35 -41.13
C GLU A 2 -12.98 -21.73 -41.02
N SER A 3 -12.13 -22.08 -41.98
CA SER A 3 -11.42 -23.38 -42.01
C SER A 3 -10.39 -23.43 -40.86
N VAL A 4 -10.31 -24.58 -40.18
CA VAL A 4 -9.29 -24.85 -39.16
C VAL A 4 -7.85 -24.57 -39.67
N GLY A 5 -7.64 -24.67 -41.00
CA GLY A 5 -6.38 -24.32 -41.65
C GLY A 5 -6.04 -22.82 -41.64
N ASP A 6 -7.03 -21.93 -41.60
CA ASP A 6 -6.79 -20.48 -41.53
C ASP A 6 -6.50 -19.97 -40.12
N VAL A 7 -6.97 -20.68 -39.09
CA VAL A 7 -6.66 -20.43 -37.69
C VAL A 7 -5.23 -20.85 -37.36
N LEU A 8 -4.76 -21.94 -37.95
CA LEU A 8 -3.38 -22.43 -37.78
C LEU A 8 -2.31 -21.57 -38.46
N LYS A 9 -2.68 -20.79 -39.49
CA LYS A 9 -1.77 -19.82 -40.12
C LYS A 9 -1.53 -18.55 -39.30
N ARG A 10 -2.30 -18.32 -38.25
CA ARG A 10 -2.14 -17.19 -37.31
C ARG A 10 -1.23 -17.49 -36.13
N GLN A 11 -0.51 -18.63 -36.11
CA GLN A 11 0.54 -18.84 -35.10
C GLN A 11 1.66 -17.81 -35.32
N PRO A 12 2.05 -17.04 -34.29
CA PRO A 12 3.19 -16.15 -34.41
C PRO A 12 4.42 -16.98 -34.82
N SER A 13 5.08 -16.55 -35.88
CA SER A 13 6.24 -17.26 -36.40
C SER A 13 7.30 -17.38 -35.31
N ARG A 14 8.14 -18.43 -35.37
CA ARG A 14 9.24 -18.66 -34.41
C ARG A 14 10.17 -17.44 -34.26
N PHE A 15 10.23 -16.59 -35.26
CA PHE A 15 10.91 -15.29 -35.23
C PHE A 15 10.27 -14.31 -34.23
N HIS A 16 8.95 -14.20 -34.17
CA HIS A 16 8.27 -13.32 -33.22
C HIS A 16 8.49 -13.73 -31.76
N TYR A 17 8.62 -15.01 -31.48
CA TYR A 17 8.89 -15.50 -30.13
C TYR A 17 10.32 -15.16 -29.67
N GLN A 18 11.31 -15.33 -30.54
CA GLN A 18 12.70 -15.00 -30.21
C GLN A 18 12.87 -13.49 -29.97
N ASP A 19 12.23 -12.65 -30.77
CA ASP A 19 12.25 -11.20 -30.60
C ASP A 19 11.59 -10.78 -29.28
N LEU A 20 10.49 -11.45 -28.92
CA LEU A 20 9.81 -11.22 -27.63
C LEU A 20 10.72 -11.60 -26.46
N VAL A 21 11.35 -12.77 -26.50
CA VAL A 21 12.29 -13.23 -25.47
C VAL A 21 13.46 -12.25 -25.33
N GLN A 22 14.04 -11.80 -26.44
CA GLN A 22 15.12 -10.81 -26.41
C GLN A 22 14.66 -9.47 -25.78
N LYS A 23 13.44 -9.02 -26.07
CA LYS A 23 12.88 -7.80 -25.50
C LYS A 23 12.69 -7.94 -23.99
N ILE A 24 12.15 -9.08 -23.54
CA ILE A 24 11.95 -9.39 -22.11
C ILE A 24 13.29 -9.39 -21.38
N MET A 25 14.30 -10.05 -21.93
CA MET A 25 15.64 -10.16 -21.31
C MET A 25 16.42 -8.84 -21.28
N LYS A 26 16.05 -7.86 -22.11
CA LYS A 26 16.62 -6.51 -22.10
C LYS A 26 15.94 -5.58 -21.07
N ASP A 27 14.83 -6.00 -20.49
CA ASP A 27 14.17 -5.22 -19.44
C ASP A 27 15.07 -5.13 -18.20
N PRO A 28 15.31 -3.93 -17.65
CA PRO A 28 16.28 -3.75 -16.57
C PRO A 28 15.90 -4.49 -15.28
N ASP A 29 14.61 -4.55 -14.94
CA ASP A 29 14.17 -5.23 -13.73
C ASP A 29 14.29 -6.74 -13.86
N VAL A 30 13.96 -7.28 -15.05
CA VAL A 30 14.12 -8.70 -15.36
C VAL A 30 15.60 -9.08 -15.36
N ALA A 31 16.46 -8.28 -15.99
CA ALA A 31 17.89 -8.54 -16.03
C ALA A 31 18.51 -8.54 -14.61
N ALA A 32 18.12 -7.56 -13.78
CA ALA A 32 18.56 -7.49 -12.40
C ALA A 32 18.11 -8.70 -11.58
N PHE A 33 16.85 -9.11 -11.72
CA PHE A 33 16.31 -10.28 -11.05
C PHE A 33 17.01 -11.57 -11.45
N VAL A 34 17.24 -11.79 -12.76
CA VAL A 34 17.95 -12.96 -13.29
C VAL A 34 19.37 -13.05 -12.73
N GLN A 35 20.07 -11.92 -12.62
CA GLN A 35 21.40 -11.84 -12.05
C GLN A 35 21.41 -12.09 -10.54
N GLN A 36 20.47 -11.49 -9.82
CA GLN A 36 20.35 -11.64 -8.37
C GLN A 36 20.07 -13.08 -7.97
N GLU A 37 19.13 -13.74 -8.63
CA GLU A 37 18.70 -15.11 -8.34
C GLU A 37 19.57 -16.16 -9.03
N SER A 38 20.52 -15.75 -9.89
CA SER A 38 21.43 -16.64 -10.63
C SER A 38 20.73 -17.75 -11.41
N LEU A 39 19.65 -17.39 -12.13
CA LEU A 39 18.80 -18.35 -12.85
C LEU A 39 19.58 -19.09 -13.94
N ASN A 40 19.45 -20.41 -13.97
CA ASN A 40 19.98 -21.25 -15.05
C ASN A 40 19.08 -21.19 -16.30
N GLN A 41 19.52 -21.79 -17.40
CA GLN A 41 18.82 -21.74 -18.69
C GLN A 41 17.42 -22.37 -18.64
N ASP A 42 17.25 -23.45 -17.89
CA ASP A 42 15.93 -24.12 -17.76
C ASP A 42 14.96 -23.31 -16.93
N GLU A 43 15.43 -22.71 -15.85
CA GLU A 43 14.65 -21.80 -15.01
C GLU A 43 14.27 -20.53 -15.78
N LEU A 44 15.17 -19.95 -16.58
CA LEU A 44 14.90 -18.85 -17.48
C LEU A 44 13.78 -19.20 -18.47
N ASN A 45 13.89 -20.34 -19.15
CA ASN A 45 12.90 -20.75 -20.13
C ASN A 45 11.50 -20.92 -19.52
N ARG A 46 11.41 -21.45 -18.31
CA ARG A 46 10.14 -21.57 -17.55
C ARG A 46 9.59 -20.23 -17.10
N SER A 47 10.45 -19.25 -16.88
CA SER A 47 10.10 -17.93 -16.33
C SER A 47 9.69 -16.91 -17.39
N ILE A 48 9.91 -17.15 -18.69
CA ILE A 48 9.64 -16.17 -19.76
C ILE A 48 8.22 -15.62 -19.74
N SER A 49 7.23 -16.49 -19.56
CA SER A 49 5.83 -16.06 -19.50
C SER A 49 5.53 -15.15 -18.30
N LYS A 50 6.18 -15.43 -17.16
CA LYS A 50 6.05 -14.63 -15.93
C LYS A 50 6.77 -13.30 -16.03
N PHE A 51 7.93 -13.25 -16.66
CA PHE A 51 8.60 -12.00 -16.96
C PHE A 51 7.77 -11.11 -17.87
N ASN A 52 7.14 -11.67 -18.90
CA ASN A 52 6.24 -10.92 -19.78
C ASN A 52 5.00 -10.41 -19.02
N GLN A 53 4.44 -11.24 -18.15
CA GLN A 53 3.34 -10.85 -17.26
C GLN A 53 3.76 -9.69 -16.36
N TYR A 54 4.91 -9.82 -15.69
CA TYR A 54 5.45 -8.77 -14.82
C TYR A 54 5.61 -7.42 -15.53
N ILE A 55 6.26 -7.41 -16.70
CA ILE A 55 6.48 -6.20 -17.50
C ILE A 55 5.13 -5.55 -17.84
N THR A 56 4.16 -6.37 -18.29
CA THR A 56 2.82 -5.89 -18.63
C THR A 56 2.09 -5.27 -17.44
N GLU A 57 2.12 -5.95 -16.29
CA GLU A 57 1.47 -5.47 -15.06
C GLU A 57 2.19 -4.24 -14.48
N ARG A 58 3.53 -4.23 -14.48
CA ARG A 58 4.33 -3.08 -14.06
C ARG A 58 4.03 -1.85 -14.91
N ASP A 59 3.99 -2.00 -16.22
CA ASP A 59 3.73 -0.90 -17.14
C ASP A 59 2.30 -0.35 -16.98
N LYS A 60 1.31 -1.20 -16.70
CA LYS A 60 -0.05 -0.78 -16.35
C LYS A 60 -0.08 -0.03 -15.02
N PHE A 61 0.62 -0.55 -14.01
CA PHE A 61 0.73 0.09 -12.69
C PHE A 61 1.35 1.50 -12.83
N LEU A 62 2.48 1.63 -13.55
CA LEU A 62 3.19 2.90 -13.73
C LEU A 62 2.36 3.93 -14.52
N ARG A 63 1.52 3.49 -15.45
CA ARG A 63 0.62 4.37 -16.20
C ARG A 63 -0.67 4.71 -15.45
N GLY A 64 -0.95 4.03 -14.35
CA GLY A 64 -2.22 4.17 -13.62
C GLY A 64 -3.42 3.69 -14.42
N ASP A 65 -3.25 2.65 -15.24
CA ASP A 65 -4.32 2.12 -16.09
C ASP A 65 -5.52 1.64 -15.28
N THR A 66 -6.73 1.98 -15.75
CA THR A 66 -7.99 1.56 -15.10
C THR A 66 -8.20 0.06 -15.09
N ASP A 67 -7.61 -0.64 -16.08
CA ASP A 67 -7.66 -2.10 -16.25
C ASP A 67 -6.64 -2.84 -15.35
N TYR A 68 -5.86 -2.10 -14.56
CA TYR A 68 -4.97 -2.71 -13.57
C TYR A 68 -5.79 -3.26 -12.41
N ILE A 69 -5.74 -4.58 -12.22
CA ILE A 69 -6.61 -5.31 -11.27
C ILE A 69 -6.16 -5.09 -9.82
N ALA A 70 -4.84 -5.05 -9.57
CA ALA A 70 -4.27 -4.98 -8.23
C ALA A 70 -4.06 -3.52 -7.76
N LYS A 71 -5.12 -2.71 -7.75
CA LYS A 71 -5.05 -1.30 -7.35
C LYS A 71 -4.45 -1.13 -5.96
N GLY A 72 -3.45 -0.26 -5.85
CA GLY A 72 -2.72 -0.02 -4.60
C GLY A 72 -1.58 -1.01 -4.33
N TYR A 73 -1.39 -2.01 -5.18
CA TYR A 73 -0.29 -2.96 -5.09
C TYR A 73 0.67 -2.80 -6.26
N LYS A 74 1.96 -2.84 -5.97
CA LYS A 74 3.03 -2.83 -6.98
C LYS A 74 3.38 -4.28 -7.34
N PRO A 75 3.44 -4.66 -8.64
CA PRO A 75 3.91 -5.97 -9.04
C PRO A 75 5.42 -6.10 -8.79
N ILE A 76 5.83 -7.23 -8.27
CA ILE A 76 7.23 -7.60 -8.02
C ILE A 76 7.52 -8.99 -8.57
N LEU A 77 8.79 -9.24 -8.90
CA LEU A 77 9.27 -10.59 -9.26
C LEU A 77 9.70 -11.31 -7.97
N VAL A 78 9.32 -12.56 -7.86
CA VAL A 78 9.72 -13.45 -6.76
C VAL A 78 10.12 -14.81 -7.29
N MET A 79 10.97 -15.54 -6.55
CA MET A 79 11.23 -16.94 -6.85
C MET A 79 10.16 -17.85 -6.26
N ASN A 80 9.64 -18.74 -7.07
CA ASN A 80 8.64 -19.72 -6.66
C ASN A 80 8.98 -21.10 -7.27
N HIS A 81 9.36 -22.07 -6.43
CA HIS A 81 9.69 -23.44 -6.84
C HIS A 81 10.66 -23.56 -8.02
N GLY A 82 11.71 -22.73 -8.05
CA GLY A 82 12.77 -22.77 -9.07
C GLY A 82 12.42 -22.07 -10.39
N TYR A 83 11.46 -21.16 -10.40
CA TYR A 83 11.19 -20.26 -11.52
C TYR A 83 10.64 -18.92 -11.01
N ALA A 84 10.72 -17.87 -11.84
CA ALA A 84 10.16 -16.57 -11.48
C ALA A 84 8.64 -16.59 -11.52
N ASP A 85 8.03 -15.89 -10.56
CA ASP A 85 6.59 -15.62 -10.51
C ASP A 85 6.35 -14.14 -10.23
N VAL A 86 5.10 -13.69 -10.45
CA VAL A 86 4.67 -12.32 -10.16
C VAL A 86 3.93 -12.32 -8.83
N SER A 87 4.40 -11.50 -7.91
CA SER A 87 3.73 -11.20 -6.65
C SER A 87 3.38 -9.72 -6.59
N TYR A 88 2.66 -9.32 -5.54
CA TYR A 88 2.19 -7.94 -5.38
C TYR A 88 2.52 -7.45 -3.97
N GLU A 89 3.13 -6.28 -3.89
CA GLU A 89 3.50 -5.61 -2.65
C GLU A 89 2.64 -4.37 -2.44
N GLU A 90 2.20 -4.14 -1.22
CA GLU A 90 1.41 -2.95 -0.86
C GLU A 90 2.22 -1.68 -1.10
N THR A 91 1.59 -0.69 -1.76
CA THR A 91 2.23 0.61 -1.90
C THR A 91 2.15 1.41 -0.60
N PRO A 92 3.10 2.34 -0.34
CA PRO A 92 3.04 3.21 0.83
C PRO A 92 1.73 4.00 0.93
N GLU A 93 1.15 4.37 -0.22
CA GLU A 93 -0.12 5.07 -0.32
C GLU A 93 -1.29 4.20 0.16
N LEU A 94 -1.32 2.92 -0.22
CA LEU A 94 -2.33 1.97 0.24
C LEU A 94 -2.23 1.77 1.76
N ILE A 95 -1.02 1.53 2.27
CA ILE A 95 -0.76 1.37 3.71
C ILE A 95 -1.22 2.61 4.49
N ALA A 96 -0.94 3.81 3.98
CA ALA A 96 -1.36 5.06 4.60
C ALA A 96 -2.90 5.20 4.60
N ALA A 97 -3.54 4.91 3.46
CA ALA A 97 -5.00 4.97 3.33
C ALA A 97 -5.70 3.95 4.25
N GLU A 98 -5.17 2.74 4.37
CA GLU A 98 -5.72 1.73 5.28
C GLU A 98 -5.59 2.12 6.75
N LYS A 99 -4.44 2.70 7.14
CA LYS A 99 -4.23 3.24 8.48
C LYS A 99 -5.23 4.36 8.78
N GLU A 100 -5.41 5.30 7.86
CA GLU A 100 -6.38 6.39 8.01
C GLU A 100 -7.81 5.87 8.11
N ALA A 101 -8.20 4.92 7.26
CA ALA A 101 -9.51 4.28 7.31
C ALA A 101 -9.74 3.54 8.63
N ALA A 102 -8.72 2.85 9.17
CA ALA A 102 -8.80 2.17 10.46
C ALA A 102 -8.99 3.16 11.62
N ILE A 103 -8.27 4.30 11.60
CA ILE A 103 -8.44 5.37 12.58
C ILE A 103 -9.85 5.95 12.49
N LYS A 104 -10.32 6.33 11.30
CA LYS A 104 -11.69 6.83 11.08
C LYS A 104 -12.75 5.84 11.56
N LYS A 105 -12.57 4.55 11.32
CA LYS A 105 -13.48 3.50 11.81
C LYS A 105 -13.52 3.47 13.35
N ARG A 106 -12.38 3.54 14.02
CA ARG A 106 -12.29 3.57 15.48
C ARG A 106 -12.98 4.83 16.07
N LEU A 107 -12.74 5.99 15.47
CA LEU A 107 -13.36 7.25 15.89
C LEU A 107 -14.88 7.21 15.72
N ASN A 108 -15.39 6.60 14.65
CA ASN A 108 -16.83 6.43 14.44
C ASN A 108 -17.49 5.51 15.49
N LEU A 109 -16.76 4.52 16.01
CA LEU A 109 -17.25 3.63 17.08
C LEU A 109 -17.39 4.34 18.43
N ILE A 110 -16.69 5.47 18.66
CA ILE A 110 -16.73 6.23 19.91
C ILE A 110 -17.91 7.24 19.93
N ASN A 111 -18.76 7.29 18.92
CA ASN A 111 -19.90 8.21 18.80
C ASN A 111 -19.54 9.70 19.03
N PHE A 112 -18.38 10.13 18.52
CA PHE A 112 -18.03 11.54 18.56
C PHE A 112 -19.08 12.38 17.79
N PRO A 113 -19.55 13.51 18.35
CA PRO A 113 -20.35 14.47 17.62
C PRO A 113 -19.66 14.85 16.29
N SER A 114 -20.46 15.06 15.24
CA SER A 114 -19.92 15.41 13.91
C SER A 114 -19.01 16.65 13.92
N SER A 115 -19.28 17.60 14.82
CA SER A 115 -18.47 18.80 15.05
C SER A 115 -17.05 18.53 15.59
N LEU A 116 -16.82 17.35 16.16
CA LEU A 116 -15.52 16.96 16.73
C LEU A 116 -14.74 15.98 15.87
N LYS A 117 -15.31 15.47 14.76
CA LYS A 117 -14.67 14.45 13.92
C LYS A 117 -13.44 14.93 13.13
N ASN A 118 -13.34 16.24 12.90
CA ASN A 118 -12.26 16.84 12.11
C ASN A 118 -11.37 17.76 12.93
N VAL A 119 -11.40 17.64 14.25
CA VAL A 119 -10.57 18.46 15.14
C VAL A 119 -9.16 17.93 15.14
N SER A 120 -8.20 18.78 14.80
CA SER A 120 -6.77 18.50 14.94
C SER A 120 -6.28 18.93 16.32
N PHE A 121 -5.23 18.25 16.81
CA PHE A 121 -4.52 18.67 18.01
C PHE A 121 -3.96 20.10 17.91
N LEU A 122 -3.70 20.58 16.68
CA LEU A 122 -3.26 21.95 16.42
C LEU A 122 -4.37 23.00 16.64
N ASP A 123 -5.63 22.58 16.55
CA ASP A 123 -6.81 23.48 16.73
C ASP A 123 -7.13 23.71 18.22
N VAL A 124 -6.46 22.97 19.12
CA VAL A 124 -6.67 23.14 20.56
C VAL A 124 -6.08 24.46 21.02
N TYR A 125 -6.93 25.32 21.59
CA TYR A 125 -6.58 26.65 22.09
C TYR A 125 -5.48 26.58 23.16
N ARG A 126 -4.38 27.34 23.01
CA ARG A 126 -3.17 27.21 23.81
C ARG A 126 -2.88 28.42 24.73
N ASP A 127 -3.83 29.36 24.86
CA ASP A 127 -3.60 30.65 25.53
C ASP A 127 -3.65 30.57 27.06
N ASP A 128 -3.94 29.40 27.63
CA ASP A 128 -4.01 29.18 29.07
C ASP A 128 -2.91 28.19 29.52
N VAL A 129 -2.14 28.60 30.55
CA VAL A 129 -1.06 27.80 31.14
C VAL A 129 -1.56 26.46 31.71
N GLN A 130 -2.76 26.46 32.30
CA GLN A 130 -3.37 25.24 32.82
C GLN A 130 -3.70 24.28 31.68
N ARG A 131 -4.24 24.78 30.58
CA ARG A 131 -4.56 24.01 29.40
C ARG A 131 -3.30 23.43 28.75
N LEU A 132 -2.23 24.21 28.66
CA LEU A 132 -0.92 23.71 28.18
C LEU A 132 -0.38 22.57 29.05
N THR A 133 -0.55 22.65 30.36
CA THR A 133 -0.14 21.57 31.28
C THR A 133 -0.93 20.29 31.02
N VAL A 134 -2.24 20.40 30.80
CA VAL A 134 -3.10 19.25 30.47
C VAL A 134 -2.69 18.65 29.13
N LEU A 135 -2.50 19.48 28.09
CA LEU A 135 -2.06 19.02 26.77
C LEU A 135 -0.71 18.29 26.83
N LYS A 136 0.25 18.80 27.59
CA LYS A 136 1.54 18.14 27.82
C LYS A 136 1.35 16.75 28.41
N ARG A 137 0.50 16.61 29.44
CA ARG A 137 0.18 15.31 30.04
C ARG A 137 -0.50 14.35 29.08
N MET A 138 -1.36 14.86 28.22
CA MET A 138 -2.03 14.06 27.19
C MET A 138 -1.04 13.54 26.16
N ILE A 139 -0.08 14.37 25.70
CA ILE A 139 1.00 13.96 24.78
C ILE A 139 1.91 12.93 25.44
N GLU A 140 2.32 13.16 26.70
CA GLU A 140 3.13 12.19 27.46
C GLU A 140 2.44 10.83 27.54
N PHE A 141 1.11 10.83 27.82
CA PHE A 141 0.31 9.61 27.88
C PHE A 141 0.31 8.84 26.53
N VAL A 142 0.12 9.55 25.40
CA VAL A 142 0.13 8.91 24.06
C VAL A 142 1.51 8.37 23.71
N ASN A 143 2.57 9.12 24.01
CA ASN A 143 3.94 8.70 23.74
C ASN A 143 4.36 7.47 24.56
N ASP A 144 3.82 7.31 25.76
CA ASP A 144 4.09 6.18 26.66
C ASP A 144 3.16 4.97 26.39
N TYR A 145 2.13 5.13 25.59
CA TYR A 145 1.24 4.03 25.19
C TYR A 145 1.91 3.15 24.10
N PRO A 146 1.90 1.83 24.20
CA PRO A 146 1.13 0.94 25.06
C PRO A 146 1.83 0.51 26.37
N ASN A 147 2.99 1.08 26.74
CA ASN A 147 3.78 0.68 27.91
C ASN A 147 3.06 1.04 29.22
N ASN A 148 2.14 1.99 29.17
CA ASN A 148 1.39 2.44 30.33
C ASN A 148 -0.01 1.79 30.38
N LEU A 149 -0.23 0.95 31.39
CA LEU A 149 -1.51 0.27 31.62
C LEU A 149 -2.58 1.18 32.27
N LYS A 150 -2.21 2.40 32.66
CA LYS A 150 -3.15 3.35 33.29
C LYS A 150 -3.88 4.14 32.21
N GLY A 151 -5.20 4.35 32.39
CA GLY A 151 -5.97 5.23 31.54
C GLY A 151 -5.76 6.71 31.86
N LEU A 152 -6.06 7.59 30.92
CA LEU A 152 -6.11 9.03 31.12
C LEU A 152 -7.56 9.44 31.48
N TYR A 153 -7.71 10.17 32.59
CA TYR A 153 -8.99 10.72 33.03
C TYR A 153 -8.94 12.24 33.06
N LEU A 154 -9.80 12.89 32.28
CA LEU A 154 -9.96 14.35 32.22
C LEU A 154 -11.20 14.78 33.02
N TYR A 155 -10.97 15.63 34.01
CA TYR A 155 -12.07 16.22 34.82
C TYR A 155 -12.01 17.74 34.80
N GLY A 156 -13.09 18.38 35.15
CA GLY A 156 -13.24 19.85 35.18
C GLY A 156 -14.65 20.28 34.83
N ASP A 157 -14.92 21.60 34.89
CA ASP A 157 -16.23 22.20 34.67
C ASP A 157 -16.81 21.93 33.29
N PHE A 158 -18.13 22.09 33.19
CA PHE A 158 -18.81 21.95 31.90
C PHE A 158 -18.37 23.07 30.94
N GLY A 159 -18.15 22.73 29.65
CA GLY A 159 -17.81 23.74 28.63
C GLY A 159 -16.32 24.06 28.48
N VAL A 160 -15.42 23.59 29.35
CA VAL A 160 -13.98 23.90 29.29
C VAL A 160 -13.20 23.19 28.11
N GLY A 161 -13.92 22.46 27.27
CA GLY A 161 -13.31 21.87 26.05
C GLY A 161 -12.68 20.50 26.23
N LYS A 162 -13.00 19.72 27.28
CA LYS A 162 -12.46 18.38 27.52
C LYS A 162 -12.64 17.43 26.30
N SER A 163 -13.87 17.37 25.78
CA SER A 163 -14.17 16.52 24.61
C SER A 163 -13.44 16.97 23.35
N PHE A 164 -13.22 18.29 23.21
CA PHE A 164 -12.45 18.86 22.11
C PHE A 164 -10.97 18.46 22.19
N MET A 165 -10.37 18.51 23.38
CA MET A 165 -8.99 18.08 23.61
C MET A 165 -8.80 16.57 23.33
N VAL A 166 -9.76 15.72 23.77
CA VAL A 166 -9.72 14.28 23.51
C VAL A 166 -9.87 13.99 22.00
N ALA A 167 -10.79 14.70 21.32
CA ALA A 167 -10.95 14.56 19.88
C ALA A 167 -9.67 14.93 19.11
N GLY A 168 -9.02 16.04 19.48
CA GLY A 168 -7.76 16.46 18.89
C GLY A 168 -6.59 15.49 19.16
N LEU A 169 -6.62 14.74 20.27
CA LEU A 169 -5.60 13.73 20.58
C LEU A 169 -5.76 12.45 19.74
N SER A 170 -6.96 12.16 19.27
CA SER A 170 -7.31 10.96 18.54
C SER A 170 -7.18 11.10 17.00
N SER A 171 -6.85 12.29 16.52
CA SER A 171 -6.56 12.61 15.12
C SER A 171 -5.06 12.56 14.84
#